data_475b70044b4e8bb4fa18c8d1ea4c987e
#
_entry.id   475b70044b4e8bb4fa18c8d1ea4c987e
#
_cell.length_a   1.000
_cell.length_b   1.000
_cell.length_c   1.000
_cell.angle_alpha   90.00
_cell.angle_beta   90.00
_cell.angle_gamma   90.00
#
_symmetry.space_group_name_H-M   'P 1'
#
loop_
_entity.id
_entity.type
_entity.pdbx_description
1 polymer ?
#
loop_
_entity_poly.entity_id
_entity_poly.type
_entity_poly.pdbx_seq_one_letter_code
_entity_poly.pdbx_strand_id
1 'polypeptide(L)'
;ADIIIFATPVSITIELMKLLPDWELKINVIITDTGSTKNEIMNAALNLKHHGITFIGGHPMAGSHKSGVGAARAYLFENAYYLLTPFVDEPIENVNRLKELLLVTKAKIIEISAHEHDHMTATVSHFPHLIAASLVHQLAAENKSYPFTRQLAAGGFRDITRIASSNPVMWRDITMQNREEISKQLQQWTEEMLRLKHLIDGADETEIEAYFAQAKQVRDELPVAQGALYTVYDLYVDIPDYAGVIAEVIGYLAKEHISITNLRIVETREDVFGI
;
A
#
# COMPACT_ATOMS: atom_id res chain seq x y z
N ALA A 1 -27.67 1.32 14.25
CA ALA A 1 -26.24 1.04 14.44
C ALA A 1 -25.63 2.11 15.33
N ASP A 2 -24.58 1.77 16.06
CA ASP A 2 -23.82 2.71 16.89
C ASP A 2 -22.59 3.24 16.12
N ILE A 3 -22.08 2.43 15.19
CA ILE A 3 -21.03 2.80 14.25
C ILE A 3 -21.40 2.27 12.86
N ILE A 4 -21.16 3.08 11.83
CA ILE A 4 -21.33 2.72 10.42
C ILE A 4 -19.98 2.89 9.74
N ILE A 5 -19.51 1.84 9.07
CA ILE A 5 -18.24 1.84 8.34
C ILE A 5 -18.50 1.69 6.85
N PHE A 6 -18.15 2.69 6.07
CA PHE A 6 -18.18 2.62 4.61
C PHE A 6 -16.91 1.97 4.08
N ALA A 7 -17.03 0.75 3.60
CA ALA A 7 -15.94 0.02 2.91
C ALA A 7 -16.19 -0.02 1.39
N THR A 8 -16.56 1.12 0.83
CA THR A 8 -16.85 1.33 -0.59
C THR A 8 -15.80 2.27 -1.21
N PRO A 9 -15.66 2.33 -2.53
CA PRO A 9 -14.84 3.35 -3.18
C PRO A 9 -15.21 4.76 -2.68
N VAL A 10 -14.22 5.64 -2.54
CA VAL A 10 -14.43 6.98 -1.94
C VAL A 10 -15.54 7.77 -2.64
N SER A 11 -15.60 7.72 -3.98
CA SER A 11 -16.67 8.36 -4.75
C SER A 11 -18.06 7.86 -4.36
N ILE A 12 -18.22 6.55 -4.18
CA ILE A 12 -19.48 5.93 -3.74
C ILE A 12 -19.78 6.30 -2.29
N THR A 13 -18.77 6.33 -1.42
CA THR A 13 -18.93 6.76 -0.03
C THR A 13 -19.46 8.19 0.02
N ILE A 14 -18.90 9.11 -0.78
CA ILE A 14 -19.36 10.52 -0.86
C ILE A 14 -20.82 10.60 -1.33
N GLU A 15 -21.22 9.79 -2.31
CA GLU A 15 -22.63 9.75 -2.74
C GLU A 15 -23.57 9.25 -1.63
N LEU A 16 -23.16 8.20 -0.91
CA LEU A 16 -23.94 7.69 0.22
C LEU A 16 -24.03 8.70 1.38
N MET A 17 -22.94 9.45 1.63
CA MET A 17 -22.93 10.49 2.65
C MET A 17 -23.98 11.59 2.40
N LYS A 18 -24.30 11.90 1.15
CA LYS A 18 -25.35 12.88 0.81
C LYS A 18 -26.73 12.44 1.27
N LEU A 19 -26.96 11.14 1.41
CA LEU A 19 -28.23 10.55 1.81
C LEU A 19 -28.38 10.39 3.32
N LEU A 20 -27.28 10.46 4.08
CA LEU A 20 -27.27 10.21 5.52
C LEU A 20 -28.17 11.14 6.34
N PRO A 21 -28.34 12.43 5.99
CA PRO A 21 -29.30 13.30 6.72
C PRO A 21 -30.73 12.80 6.66
N ASP A 22 -31.10 12.01 5.65
CA ASP A 22 -32.46 11.46 5.48
C ASP A 22 -32.61 10.08 6.14
N TRP A 23 -31.57 9.51 6.71
CA TRP A 23 -31.60 8.21 7.36
C TRP A 23 -32.05 8.32 8.82
N GLU A 24 -32.79 7.34 9.31
CA GLU A 24 -33.10 7.20 10.75
C GLU A 24 -31.83 6.72 11.50
N LEU A 25 -30.99 7.67 11.87
CA LEU A 25 -29.75 7.41 12.58
C LEU A 25 -29.98 7.47 14.10
N LYS A 26 -29.22 6.64 14.85
CA LYS A 26 -29.18 6.79 16.31
C LYS A 26 -28.51 8.10 16.69
N ILE A 27 -28.94 8.67 17.82
CA ILE A 27 -28.20 9.77 18.45
C ILE A 27 -26.78 9.30 18.78
N ASN A 28 -25.77 10.11 18.47
CA ASN A 28 -24.34 9.82 18.67
C ASN A 28 -23.82 8.63 17.84
N VAL A 29 -24.43 8.33 16.69
CA VAL A 29 -23.84 7.41 15.72
C VAL A 29 -22.50 7.97 15.22
N ILE A 30 -21.50 7.12 15.10
CA ILE A 30 -20.24 7.48 14.48
C ILE A 30 -20.19 6.84 13.09
N ILE A 31 -19.86 7.64 12.09
CA ILE A 31 -19.69 7.18 10.72
C ILE A 31 -18.21 7.31 10.38
N THR A 32 -17.67 6.30 9.73
CA THR A 32 -16.28 6.26 9.27
C THR A 32 -16.19 5.55 7.92
N ASP A 33 -15.04 5.65 7.28
CA ASP A 33 -14.76 4.97 6.02
C ASP A 33 -13.44 4.20 6.06
N THR A 34 -13.08 3.53 4.96
CA THR A 34 -11.80 2.85 4.76
C THR A 34 -11.11 3.28 3.46
N GLY A 35 -11.50 4.42 2.92
CA GLY A 35 -11.01 4.91 1.63
C GLY A 35 -9.54 5.30 1.62
N SER A 36 -8.93 5.30 0.44
CA SER A 36 -7.49 5.57 0.25
C SER A 36 -7.13 7.05 0.19
N THR A 37 -8.12 7.95 0.14
CA THR A 37 -7.95 9.42 0.12
C THR A 37 -8.85 10.06 1.15
N LYS A 38 -8.44 11.19 1.72
CA LYS A 38 -9.16 11.81 2.85
C LYS A 38 -9.65 13.24 2.60
N ASN A 39 -8.95 14.05 1.81
CA ASN A 39 -9.36 15.46 1.64
C ASN A 39 -10.77 15.59 1.07
N GLU A 40 -11.07 14.89 -0.02
CA GLU A 40 -12.41 15.00 -0.63
C GLU A 40 -13.53 14.47 0.27
N ILE A 41 -13.31 13.34 0.93
CA ILE A 41 -14.32 12.75 1.80
C ILE A 41 -14.55 13.58 3.06
N MET A 42 -13.49 14.15 3.65
CA MET A 42 -13.63 15.05 4.81
C MET A 42 -14.28 16.37 4.44
N ASN A 43 -14.05 16.90 3.24
CA ASN A 43 -14.78 18.05 2.71
C ASN A 43 -16.27 17.73 2.54
N ALA A 44 -16.61 16.56 2.01
CA ALA A 44 -18.02 16.13 1.93
C ALA A 44 -18.64 15.93 3.33
N ALA A 45 -17.86 15.47 4.30
CA ALA A 45 -18.30 15.28 5.69
C ALA A 45 -18.65 16.58 6.43
N LEU A 46 -18.19 17.75 5.95
CA LEU A 46 -18.61 19.04 6.50
C LEU A 46 -20.14 19.21 6.47
N ASN A 47 -20.82 18.71 5.44
CA ASN A 47 -22.26 18.73 5.36
C ASN A 47 -22.90 17.86 6.46
N LEU A 48 -22.33 16.69 6.76
CA LEU A 48 -22.83 15.82 7.84
C LEU A 48 -22.72 16.50 9.20
N LYS A 49 -21.62 17.20 9.45
CA LYS A 49 -21.40 17.97 10.67
C LYS A 49 -22.47 19.03 10.87
N HIS A 50 -22.93 19.73 9.83
CA HIS A 50 -24.04 20.69 9.91
C HIS A 50 -25.37 20.02 10.30
N HIS A 51 -25.53 18.73 10.06
CA HIS A 51 -26.68 17.94 10.49
C HIS A 51 -26.48 17.25 11.84
N GLY A 52 -25.38 17.54 12.55
CA GLY A 52 -25.08 16.91 13.85
C GLY A 52 -24.65 15.43 13.73
N ILE A 53 -24.23 14.98 12.56
CA ILE A 53 -23.78 13.61 12.31
C ILE A 53 -22.26 13.57 12.40
N THR A 54 -21.72 12.73 13.30
CA THR A 54 -20.29 12.53 13.48
C THR A 54 -19.72 11.70 12.34
N PHE A 55 -18.71 12.24 11.68
CA PHE A 55 -17.91 11.51 10.70
C PHE A 55 -16.42 11.62 11.03
N ILE A 56 -15.74 10.48 11.13
CA ILE A 56 -14.30 10.40 11.34
C ILE A 56 -13.72 9.61 10.17
N GLY A 57 -12.92 10.26 9.34
CA GLY A 57 -12.28 9.58 8.21
C GLY A 57 -11.33 8.48 8.68
N GLY A 58 -11.30 7.37 7.97
CA GLY A 58 -10.47 6.22 8.29
C GLY A 58 -9.75 5.68 7.05
N HIS A 59 -8.53 5.17 7.23
CA HIS A 59 -7.79 4.47 6.17
C HIS A 59 -6.86 3.42 6.78
N PRO A 60 -7.20 2.13 6.68
CA PRO A 60 -6.26 1.06 6.99
C PRO A 60 -5.18 0.99 5.90
N MET A 61 -3.91 1.21 6.28
CA MET A 61 -2.75 1.13 5.38
C MET A 61 -2.39 -0.32 5.06
N ALA A 62 -3.39 -1.10 4.72
CA ALA A 62 -3.28 -2.50 4.33
C ALA A 62 -4.36 -2.84 3.32
N GLY A 63 -4.01 -3.60 2.31
CA GLY A 63 -4.92 -3.96 1.24
C GLY A 63 -4.48 -5.23 0.51
N SER A 64 -5.37 -5.74 -0.31
CA SER A 64 -5.12 -6.86 -1.20
C SER A 64 -5.48 -6.46 -2.63
N HIS A 65 -4.80 -7.03 -3.62
CA HIS A 65 -5.20 -6.92 -5.02
C HIS A 65 -6.53 -7.63 -5.32
N LYS A 66 -7.04 -8.43 -4.38
CA LYS A 66 -8.32 -9.13 -4.49
C LYS A 66 -9.44 -8.24 -3.97
N SER A 67 -10.60 -8.31 -4.61
CA SER A 67 -11.79 -7.52 -4.29
C SER A 67 -12.93 -8.40 -3.78
N GLY A 68 -13.89 -7.76 -3.09
CA GLY A 68 -15.12 -8.37 -2.62
C GLY A 68 -15.00 -9.11 -1.30
N VAL A 69 -16.16 -9.41 -0.70
CA VAL A 69 -16.26 -10.01 0.63
C VAL A 69 -15.58 -11.37 0.74
N GLY A 70 -15.56 -12.15 -0.36
CA GLY A 70 -14.87 -13.46 -0.38
C GLY A 70 -13.35 -13.37 -0.25
N ALA A 71 -12.76 -12.18 -0.43
CA ALA A 71 -11.34 -11.93 -0.24
C ALA A 71 -10.99 -11.41 1.18
N ALA A 72 -12.00 -11.19 2.04
CA ALA A 72 -11.80 -10.69 3.39
C ALA A 72 -10.98 -11.67 4.24
N ARG A 73 -10.09 -11.12 5.08
CA ARG A 73 -9.28 -11.88 6.03
C ARG A 73 -9.31 -11.16 7.38
N ALA A 74 -9.58 -11.90 8.45
CA ALA A 74 -9.72 -11.34 9.79
C ALA A 74 -8.45 -10.62 10.29
N TYR A 75 -7.27 -11.04 9.82
CA TYR A 75 -5.96 -10.49 10.21
C TYR A 75 -5.40 -9.44 9.23
N LEU A 76 -6.20 -8.97 8.25
CA LEU A 76 -5.70 -8.06 7.19
C LEU A 76 -5.08 -6.78 7.74
N PHE A 77 -5.60 -6.26 8.84
CA PHE A 77 -5.15 -5.00 9.45
C PHE A 77 -4.19 -5.19 10.62
N GLU A 78 -3.90 -6.43 11.02
CA GLU A 78 -3.01 -6.72 12.16
C GLU A 78 -1.62 -6.14 11.91
N ASN A 79 -1.13 -5.31 12.87
CA ASN A 79 0.11 -4.54 12.81
C ASN A 79 0.23 -3.50 11.69
N ALA A 80 -0.77 -3.35 10.82
CA ALA A 80 -0.81 -2.26 9.87
C ALA A 80 -1.14 -0.94 10.57
N TYR A 81 -0.76 0.16 9.98
CA TYR A 81 -1.25 1.46 10.42
C TYR A 81 -2.71 1.63 10.00
N TYR A 82 -3.52 2.17 10.92
CA TYR A 82 -4.87 2.62 10.63
C TYR A 82 -4.92 4.13 10.91
N LEU A 83 -5.01 4.92 9.86
CA LEU A 83 -5.01 6.37 9.95
C LEU A 83 -6.44 6.85 10.19
N LEU A 84 -6.63 7.71 11.20
CA LEU A 84 -7.88 8.39 11.48
C LEU A 84 -7.70 9.89 11.21
N THR A 85 -8.70 10.49 10.57
CA THR A 85 -8.71 11.92 10.25
C THR A 85 -9.96 12.59 10.85
N PRO A 86 -10.01 12.79 12.17
CA PRO A 86 -11.08 13.54 12.79
C PRO A 86 -11.03 15.02 12.42
N PHE A 87 -12.14 15.74 12.51
CA PHE A 87 -12.11 17.20 12.52
C PHE A 87 -11.36 17.71 13.77
N VAL A 88 -10.76 18.88 13.67
CA VAL A 88 -9.98 19.48 14.78
C VAL A 88 -10.83 19.67 16.03
N ASP A 89 -12.11 19.95 15.87
CA ASP A 89 -13.09 20.16 16.95
C ASP A 89 -13.98 18.92 17.19
N GLU A 90 -13.62 17.74 16.65
CA GLU A 90 -14.34 16.50 16.95
C GLU A 90 -14.15 16.14 18.43
N PRO A 91 -15.25 15.84 19.18
CA PRO A 91 -15.15 15.39 20.55
C PRO A 91 -14.26 14.16 20.69
N ILE A 92 -13.29 14.24 21.61
CA ILE A 92 -12.32 13.15 21.84
C ILE A 92 -12.99 11.83 22.22
N GLU A 93 -14.16 11.89 22.84
CA GLU A 93 -14.97 10.72 23.21
C GLU A 93 -15.40 9.92 21.98
N ASN A 94 -15.76 10.60 20.89
CA ASN A 94 -16.13 9.94 19.63
C ASN A 94 -14.92 9.26 18.99
N VAL A 95 -13.78 9.93 18.98
CA VAL A 95 -12.53 9.37 18.47
C VAL A 95 -12.14 8.14 19.29
N ASN A 96 -12.21 8.22 20.61
CA ASN A 96 -11.87 7.10 21.49
C ASN A 96 -12.80 5.91 21.30
N ARG A 97 -14.12 6.14 21.16
CA ARG A 97 -15.09 5.06 20.87
C ARG A 97 -14.76 4.34 19.56
N LEU A 98 -14.38 5.08 18.52
CA LEU A 98 -13.96 4.46 17.25
C LEU A 98 -12.67 3.68 17.42
N LYS A 99 -11.68 4.24 18.13
CA LYS A 99 -10.41 3.54 18.43
C LYS A 99 -10.65 2.23 19.20
N GLU A 100 -11.49 2.25 20.22
CA GLU A 100 -11.83 1.04 21.00
C GLU A 100 -12.38 -0.07 20.09
N LEU A 101 -13.27 0.27 19.15
CA LEU A 101 -13.75 -0.71 18.16
C LEU A 101 -12.59 -1.23 17.30
N LEU A 102 -11.73 -0.35 16.82
CA LEU A 102 -10.65 -0.70 15.91
C LEU A 102 -9.53 -1.50 16.58
N LEU A 103 -9.40 -1.47 17.92
CA LEU A 103 -8.43 -2.30 18.66
C LEU A 103 -8.56 -3.79 18.35
N VAL A 104 -9.76 -4.28 18.06
CA VAL A 104 -10.00 -5.69 17.71
C VAL A 104 -9.25 -6.11 16.44
N THR A 105 -8.90 -5.15 15.57
CA THR A 105 -8.13 -5.41 14.35
C THR A 105 -6.63 -5.55 14.61
N LYS A 106 -6.17 -5.20 15.81
CA LYS A 106 -4.75 -5.11 16.20
C LYS A 106 -3.93 -4.16 15.32
N ALA A 107 -4.58 -3.21 14.67
CA ALA A 107 -3.93 -2.16 13.90
C ALA A 107 -3.27 -1.12 14.83
N LYS A 108 -2.24 -0.45 14.32
CA LYS A 108 -1.60 0.71 14.97
C LYS A 108 -2.34 1.98 14.56
N ILE A 109 -3.18 2.51 15.45
CA ILE A 109 -4.02 3.66 15.13
C ILE A 109 -3.22 4.95 15.31
N ILE A 110 -3.25 5.81 14.29
CA ILE A 110 -2.64 7.15 14.29
C ILE A 110 -3.67 8.17 13.86
N GLU A 111 -3.74 9.30 14.56
CA GLU A 111 -4.54 10.45 14.17
C GLU A 111 -3.68 11.45 13.41
N ILE A 112 -4.17 11.90 12.25
CA ILE A 112 -3.53 12.93 11.42
C ILE A 112 -4.63 13.79 10.76
N SER A 113 -4.27 14.93 10.21
CA SER A 113 -5.20 15.69 9.39
C SER A 113 -5.42 15.02 8.01
N ALA A 114 -6.56 15.30 7.37
CA ALA A 114 -6.83 14.81 6.02
C ALA A 114 -5.77 15.27 5.00
N HIS A 115 -5.26 16.48 5.15
CA HIS A 115 -4.21 17.02 4.30
C HIS A 115 -2.87 16.27 4.48
N GLU A 116 -2.44 16.06 5.73
CA GLU A 116 -1.23 15.26 6.02
C GLU A 116 -1.37 13.84 5.51
N HIS A 117 -2.55 13.23 5.69
CA HIS A 117 -2.87 11.91 5.14
C HIS A 117 -2.62 11.86 3.64
N ASP A 118 -3.25 12.75 2.87
CA ASP A 118 -3.19 12.72 1.42
C ASP A 118 -1.78 13.06 0.90
N HIS A 119 -1.04 13.94 1.58
CA HIS A 119 0.35 14.23 1.29
C HIS A 119 1.26 13.00 1.51
N MET A 120 1.16 12.34 2.69
CA MET A 120 1.97 11.16 3.00
C MET A 120 1.63 9.99 2.08
N THR A 121 0.34 9.72 1.85
CA THR A 121 -0.08 8.61 0.97
C THR A 121 0.26 8.87 -0.49
N ALA A 122 0.26 10.14 -0.93
CA ALA A 122 0.80 10.48 -2.25
C ALA A 122 2.25 10.01 -2.38
N THR A 123 3.08 10.29 -1.39
CA THR A 123 4.52 9.97 -1.42
C THR A 123 4.79 8.46 -1.34
N VAL A 124 4.15 7.75 -0.39
CA VAL A 124 4.54 6.35 -0.09
C VAL A 124 3.71 5.30 -0.83
N SER A 125 2.60 5.70 -1.45
CA SER A 125 1.68 4.77 -2.10
C SER A 125 1.28 5.20 -3.51
N HIS A 126 0.68 6.39 -3.67
CA HIS A 126 0.06 6.78 -4.94
C HIS A 126 1.10 7.02 -6.03
N PHE A 127 2.11 7.83 -5.73
CA PHE A 127 3.21 8.11 -6.65
C PHE A 127 3.98 6.84 -7.06
N PRO A 128 4.40 5.93 -6.15
CA PRO A 128 5.03 4.67 -6.54
C PRO A 128 4.23 3.83 -7.53
N HIS A 129 2.89 3.80 -7.42
CA HIS A 129 2.05 3.09 -8.39
C HIS A 129 2.10 3.70 -9.79
N LEU A 130 2.12 5.04 -9.88
CA LEU A 130 2.24 5.72 -11.17
C LEU A 130 3.60 5.45 -11.81
N ILE A 131 4.67 5.44 -11.01
CA ILE A 131 6.01 5.11 -11.51
C ILE A 131 6.06 3.66 -11.99
N ALA A 132 5.51 2.72 -11.22
CA ALA A 132 5.44 1.32 -11.64
C ALA A 132 4.69 1.15 -12.98
N ALA A 133 3.56 1.85 -13.15
CA ALA A 133 2.82 1.84 -14.40
C ALA A 133 3.63 2.49 -15.56
N SER A 134 4.33 3.59 -15.30
CA SER A 134 5.15 4.27 -16.32
C SER A 134 6.32 3.40 -16.80
N LEU A 135 6.97 2.65 -15.90
CA LEU A 135 8.02 1.69 -16.26
C LEU A 135 7.49 0.58 -17.18
N VAL A 136 6.27 0.09 -16.93
CA VAL A 136 5.63 -0.91 -17.80
C VAL A 136 5.31 -0.30 -19.17
N HIS A 137 4.84 0.93 -19.24
CA HIS A 137 4.61 1.64 -20.51
C HIS A 137 5.91 1.85 -21.28
N GLN A 138 7.01 2.23 -20.61
CA GLN A 138 8.32 2.36 -21.24
C GLN A 138 8.80 1.04 -21.81
N LEU A 139 8.71 -0.06 -21.04
CA LEU A 139 9.03 -1.41 -21.54
C LEU A 139 8.22 -1.76 -22.78
N ALA A 140 6.92 -1.46 -22.78
CA ALA A 140 6.03 -1.76 -23.92
C ALA A 140 6.41 -0.94 -25.18
N ALA A 141 6.88 0.28 -25.00
CA ALA A 141 7.37 1.12 -26.10
C ALA A 141 8.66 0.56 -26.69
N GLU A 142 9.66 0.23 -25.85
CA GLU A 142 10.94 -0.33 -26.27
C GLU A 142 10.80 -1.69 -26.95
N ASN A 143 9.88 -2.53 -26.50
CA ASN A 143 9.65 -3.85 -27.06
C ASN A 143 9.22 -3.82 -28.54
N LYS A 144 8.78 -2.67 -29.07
CA LYS A 144 8.49 -2.48 -30.50
C LYS A 144 9.77 -2.51 -31.35
N SER A 145 10.83 -1.93 -30.86
CA SER A 145 12.13 -1.83 -31.53
C SER A 145 13.04 -3.01 -31.20
N TYR A 146 12.94 -3.52 -29.97
CA TYR A 146 13.75 -4.61 -29.42
C TYR A 146 12.89 -5.71 -28.81
N PRO A 147 12.39 -6.68 -29.60
CA PRO A 147 11.39 -7.67 -29.16
C PRO A 147 11.81 -8.55 -27.96
N PHE A 148 13.10 -8.73 -27.72
CA PHE A 148 13.61 -9.47 -26.56
C PHE A 148 13.54 -8.71 -25.22
N THR A 149 13.39 -7.38 -25.23
CA THR A 149 13.38 -6.55 -24.04
C THR A 149 12.34 -7.05 -23.02
N ARG A 150 11.15 -7.43 -23.48
CA ARG A 150 10.10 -7.95 -22.62
C ARG A 150 10.47 -9.30 -21.98
N GLN A 151 11.22 -10.15 -22.68
CA GLN A 151 11.63 -11.46 -22.16
C GLN A 151 12.73 -11.32 -21.11
N LEU A 152 13.54 -10.25 -21.19
CA LEU A 152 14.60 -9.93 -20.25
C LEU A 152 14.07 -9.25 -18.97
N ALA A 153 12.78 -8.89 -18.91
CA ALA A 153 12.15 -8.31 -17.73
C ALA A 153 12.07 -9.36 -16.61
N ALA A 154 13.16 -9.53 -15.87
CA ALA A 154 13.34 -10.52 -14.80
C ALA A 154 13.02 -9.93 -13.40
N GLY A 155 13.46 -10.61 -12.34
CA GLY A 155 13.10 -10.37 -10.94
C GLY A 155 12.98 -8.91 -10.53
N GLY A 156 14.05 -8.11 -10.59
CA GLY A 156 14.03 -6.71 -10.16
C GLY A 156 12.98 -5.86 -10.86
N PHE A 157 12.82 -5.98 -12.19
CA PHE A 157 11.78 -5.26 -12.92
C PHE A 157 10.37 -5.71 -12.48
N ARG A 158 10.15 -7.02 -12.32
CA ARG A 158 8.87 -7.57 -11.87
C ARG A 158 8.51 -7.15 -10.46
N ASP A 159 9.50 -7.09 -9.57
CA ASP A 159 9.28 -6.68 -8.18
C ASP A 159 8.85 -5.20 -8.10
N ILE A 160 9.56 -4.30 -8.77
CA ILE A 160 9.24 -2.87 -8.82
C ILE A 160 7.88 -2.63 -9.47
N THR A 161 7.57 -3.35 -10.57
CA THR A 161 6.34 -3.13 -11.33
C THR A 161 5.16 -3.99 -10.89
N ARG A 162 5.29 -4.83 -9.86
CA ARG A 162 4.24 -5.72 -9.36
C ARG A 162 2.93 -4.98 -9.08
N ILE A 163 3.02 -3.79 -8.52
CA ILE A 163 1.85 -2.97 -8.16
C ILE A 163 1.14 -2.37 -9.37
N ALA A 164 1.76 -2.31 -10.54
CA ALA A 164 1.12 -1.86 -11.79
C ALA A 164 -0.02 -2.78 -12.27
N SER A 165 -0.15 -3.99 -11.70
CA SER A 165 -1.25 -4.92 -11.99
C SER A 165 -2.52 -4.67 -11.16
N SER A 166 -2.58 -3.56 -10.43
CA SER A 166 -3.74 -3.17 -9.61
C SER A 166 -4.95 -2.76 -10.47
N ASN A 167 -6.13 -2.71 -9.84
CA ASN A 167 -7.38 -2.37 -10.52
C ASN A 167 -7.34 -0.95 -11.13
N PRO A 168 -7.51 -0.78 -12.46
CA PRO A 168 -7.33 0.51 -13.11
C PRO A 168 -8.43 1.55 -12.75
N VAL A 169 -9.64 1.11 -12.44
CA VAL A 169 -10.74 2.00 -12.03
C VAL A 169 -10.43 2.60 -10.66
N MET A 170 -10.02 1.76 -9.72
CA MET A 170 -9.62 2.20 -8.39
C MET A 170 -8.46 3.21 -8.46
N TRP A 171 -7.44 2.94 -9.28
CA TRP A 171 -6.29 3.83 -9.40
C TRP A 171 -6.59 5.13 -10.16
N ARG A 172 -7.51 5.09 -11.13
CA ARG A 172 -8.06 6.32 -11.72
C ARG A 172 -8.68 7.20 -10.64
N ASP A 173 -9.53 6.62 -9.80
CA ASP A 173 -10.26 7.37 -8.77
C ASP A 173 -9.31 7.93 -7.70
N ILE A 174 -8.37 7.13 -7.20
CA ILE A 174 -7.32 7.58 -6.26
C ILE A 174 -6.51 8.74 -6.87
N THR A 175 -6.08 8.60 -8.13
CA THR A 175 -5.27 9.62 -8.82
C THR A 175 -6.04 10.92 -8.97
N MET A 176 -7.32 10.86 -9.31
CA MET A 176 -8.15 12.06 -9.46
C MET A 176 -8.44 12.74 -8.13
N GLN A 177 -8.71 11.95 -7.08
CA GLN A 177 -9.04 12.48 -5.74
C GLN A 177 -7.83 13.08 -5.02
N ASN A 178 -6.61 12.61 -5.28
CA ASN A 178 -5.39 13.15 -4.70
C ASN A 178 -4.47 13.80 -5.76
N ARG A 179 -5.05 14.32 -6.82
CA ARG A 179 -4.32 14.81 -8.01
C ARG A 179 -3.31 15.92 -7.71
N GLU A 180 -3.61 16.79 -6.75
CA GLU A 180 -2.77 17.94 -6.44
C GLU A 180 -1.46 17.49 -5.79
N GLU A 181 -1.53 16.61 -4.77
CA GLU A 181 -0.34 16.08 -4.12
C GLU A 181 0.44 15.14 -5.05
N ILE A 182 -0.25 14.31 -5.81
CA ILE A 182 0.39 13.44 -6.82
C ILE A 182 1.12 14.27 -7.89
N SER A 183 0.52 15.36 -8.35
CA SER A 183 1.16 16.25 -9.33
C SER A 183 2.44 16.90 -8.78
N LYS A 184 2.44 17.31 -7.51
CA LYS A 184 3.63 17.82 -6.81
C LYS A 184 4.73 16.76 -6.75
N GLN A 185 4.37 15.51 -6.38
CA GLN A 185 5.33 14.41 -6.32
C GLN A 185 5.92 14.09 -7.69
N LEU A 186 5.11 14.09 -8.75
CA LEU A 186 5.58 13.89 -10.11
C LEU A 186 6.54 15.01 -10.57
N GLN A 187 6.26 16.26 -10.21
CA GLN A 187 7.14 17.38 -10.52
C GLN A 187 8.50 17.19 -9.83
N GLN A 188 8.51 16.92 -8.52
CA GLN A 188 9.75 16.70 -7.75
C GLN A 188 10.56 15.52 -8.31
N TRP A 189 9.87 14.44 -8.70
CA TRP A 189 10.54 13.29 -9.28
C TRP A 189 11.10 13.57 -10.69
N THR A 190 10.42 14.38 -11.47
CA THR A 190 10.92 14.82 -12.78
C THR A 190 12.23 15.60 -12.62
N GLU A 191 12.28 16.49 -11.64
CA GLU A 191 13.50 17.24 -11.30
C GLU A 191 14.62 16.31 -10.84
N GLU A 192 14.33 15.32 -10.01
CA GLU A 192 15.28 14.30 -9.57
C GLU A 192 15.79 13.46 -10.75
N MET A 193 14.94 13.05 -11.68
CA MET A 193 15.36 12.32 -12.89
C MET A 193 16.23 13.18 -13.82
N LEU A 194 15.96 14.47 -13.94
CA LEU A 194 16.82 15.40 -14.68
C LEU A 194 18.18 15.56 -14.00
N ARG A 195 18.22 15.64 -12.67
CA ARG A 195 19.46 15.66 -11.88
C ARG A 195 20.27 14.38 -12.11
N LEU A 196 19.65 13.23 -12.00
CA LEU A 196 20.29 11.92 -12.24
C LEU A 196 20.82 11.83 -13.68
N LYS A 197 20.03 12.25 -14.66
CA LYS A 197 20.47 12.31 -16.05
C LYS A 197 21.71 13.17 -16.21
N HIS A 198 21.77 14.32 -15.57
CA HIS A 198 22.93 15.23 -15.62
C HIS A 198 24.19 14.56 -15.03
N LEU A 199 24.08 13.84 -13.91
CA LEU A 199 25.19 13.07 -13.34
C LEU A 199 25.69 12.00 -14.32
N ILE A 200 24.79 11.29 -14.98
CA ILE A 200 25.15 10.26 -15.97
C ILE A 200 25.82 10.88 -17.21
N ASP A 201 25.27 11.97 -17.74
CA ASP A 201 25.83 12.66 -18.89
C ASP A 201 27.24 13.24 -18.59
N GLY A 202 27.47 13.66 -17.34
CA GLY A 202 28.76 14.15 -16.84
C GLY A 202 29.80 13.05 -16.63
N ALA A 203 29.37 11.78 -16.62
CA ALA A 203 30.21 10.61 -16.39
C ALA A 203 31.09 10.70 -15.11
N ASP A 204 30.57 11.36 -14.06
CA ASP A 204 31.26 11.46 -12.77
C ASP A 204 30.96 10.21 -11.93
N GLU A 205 31.90 9.28 -11.96
CA GLU A 205 31.77 8.00 -11.25
C GLU A 205 31.61 8.21 -9.72
N THR A 206 32.28 9.19 -9.15
CA THR A 206 32.25 9.48 -7.71
C THR A 206 30.87 9.99 -7.28
N GLU A 207 30.29 10.92 -8.04
CA GLU A 207 28.95 11.43 -7.76
C GLU A 207 27.86 10.39 -7.98
N ILE A 208 28.01 9.54 -8.99
CA ILE A 208 27.10 8.42 -9.25
C ILE A 208 27.17 7.41 -8.08
N GLU A 209 28.36 7.05 -7.61
CA GLU A 209 28.51 6.17 -6.44
C GLU A 209 27.87 6.77 -5.18
N ALA A 210 28.12 8.04 -4.91
CA ALA A 210 27.52 8.77 -3.78
C ALA A 210 25.98 8.78 -3.84
N TYR A 211 25.40 8.96 -5.03
CA TYR A 211 23.97 8.91 -5.25
C TYR A 211 23.36 7.57 -4.81
N PHE A 212 23.95 6.46 -5.22
CA PHE A 212 23.47 5.13 -4.83
C PHE A 212 23.76 4.81 -3.36
N ALA A 213 24.89 5.26 -2.82
CA ALA A 213 25.23 5.07 -1.40
C ALA A 213 24.22 5.77 -0.48
N GLN A 214 23.81 6.99 -0.80
CA GLN A 214 22.77 7.73 -0.06
C GLN A 214 21.43 7.00 -0.13
N ALA A 215 21.00 6.58 -1.31
CA ALA A 215 19.76 5.83 -1.47
C ALA A 215 19.77 4.52 -0.68
N LYS A 216 20.89 3.79 -0.70
CA LYS A 216 21.08 2.58 0.09
C LYS A 216 20.94 2.85 1.59
N GLN A 217 21.61 3.88 2.10
CA GLN A 217 21.53 4.24 3.52
C GLN A 217 20.08 4.48 3.94
N VAL A 218 19.37 5.35 3.25
CA VAL A 218 17.96 5.65 3.56
C VAL A 218 17.09 4.39 3.49
N ARG A 219 17.33 3.53 2.48
CA ARG A 219 16.56 2.28 2.32
C ARG A 219 16.81 1.30 3.47
N ASP A 220 18.04 1.20 3.95
CA ASP A 220 18.42 0.30 5.04
C ASP A 220 17.84 0.78 6.40
N GLU A 221 17.61 2.09 6.54
CA GLU A 221 16.99 2.71 7.75
C GLU A 221 15.46 2.59 7.75
N LEU A 222 14.81 2.22 6.63
CA LEU A 222 13.37 2.08 6.60
C LEU A 222 12.91 0.99 7.59
N PRO A 223 11.84 1.26 8.38
CA PRO A 223 11.31 0.27 9.29
C PRO A 223 10.88 -0.98 8.51
N VAL A 224 11.31 -2.14 8.99
CA VAL A 224 10.79 -3.41 8.45
C VAL A 224 9.30 -3.42 8.70
N ALA A 225 8.50 -3.51 7.63
CA ALA A 225 7.05 -3.63 7.74
C ALA A 225 6.76 -4.90 8.55
N GLN A 226 6.40 -4.73 9.82
CA GLN A 226 5.88 -5.81 10.62
C GLN A 226 4.46 -6.06 10.13
N GLY A 227 4.31 -6.88 9.08
CA GLY A 227 3.03 -7.48 8.74
C GLY A 227 2.49 -8.29 9.93
N ALA A 228 1.28 -8.84 9.78
CA ALA A 228 0.69 -9.66 10.83
C ALA A 228 1.76 -10.51 11.52
N LEU A 229 1.96 -10.29 12.84
CA LEU A 229 2.93 -11.03 13.64
C LEU A 229 2.44 -12.47 13.85
N TYR A 230 2.38 -13.23 12.78
CA TYR A 230 2.95 -14.56 12.92
C TYR A 230 4.45 -14.34 12.97
N THR A 231 5.13 -14.90 13.96
CA THR A 231 6.57 -15.03 13.94
C THR A 231 6.89 -15.86 12.71
N VAL A 232 7.04 -15.20 11.56
CA VAL A 232 7.43 -15.86 10.32
C VAL A 232 8.95 -15.93 10.39
N TYR A 233 9.44 -17.13 10.54
CA TYR A 233 10.86 -17.39 10.42
C TYR A 233 11.13 -17.77 8.98
N ASP A 234 12.10 -17.11 8.35
CA ASP A 234 12.66 -17.58 7.08
C ASP A 234 13.62 -18.72 7.40
N LEU A 235 13.24 -19.92 6.99
CA LEU A 235 14.07 -21.10 7.12
C LEU A 235 14.71 -21.41 5.76
N TYR A 236 16.02 -21.30 5.68
CA TYR A 236 16.78 -21.71 4.50
C TYR A 236 17.28 -23.13 4.74
N VAL A 237 16.91 -24.04 3.85
CA VAL A 237 17.30 -25.45 3.93
C VAL A 237 17.93 -25.86 2.61
N ASP A 238 19.19 -26.28 2.68
CA ASP A 238 19.85 -26.92 1.54
C ASP A 238 19.36 -28.36 1.45
N ILE A 239 18.77 -28.71 0.33
CA ILE A 239 18.22 -30.04 0.10
C ILE A 239 18.82 -30.63 -1.19
N PRO A 240 19.18 -31.94 -1.17
CA PRO A 240 19.63 -32.61 -2.37
C PRO A 240 18.49 -32.72 -3.39
N ASP A 241 18.82 -32.67 -4.68
CA ASP A 241 17.84 -32.77 -5.75
C ASP A 241 17.46 -34.23 -6.02
N TYR A 242 16.30 -34.63 -5.46
CA TYR A 242 15.63 -35.90 -5.79
C TYR A 242 14.12 -35.80 -5.71
N ALA A 243 13.44 -36.67 -6.43
CA ALA A 243 11.99 -36.68 -6.48
C ALA A 243 11.37 -36.96 -5.09
N GLY A 244 10.57 -36.01 -4.58
CA GLY A 244 9.85 -36.14 -3.31
C GLY A 244 10.49 -35.42 -2.13
N VAL A 245 11.70 -34.86 -2.24
CA VAL A 245 12.39 -34.17 -1.13
C VAL A 245 11.57 -33.03 -0.53
N ILE A 246 10.87 -32.25 -1.35
CA ILE A 246 10.00 -31.17 -0.86
C ILE A 246 8.85 -31.74 -0.03
N ALA A 247 8.25 -32.84 -0.45
CA ALA A 247 7.18 -33.48 0.28
C ALA A 247 7.66 -34.04 1.64
N GLU A 248 8.90 -34.51 1.69
CA GLU A 248 9.55 -34.97 2.92
C GLU A 248 9.75 -33.81 3.91
N VAL A 249 10.32 -32.69 3.48
CA VAL A 249 10.51 -31.49 4.32
C VAL A 249 9.17 -30.96 4.83
N ILE A 250 8.16 -30.85 3.95
CA ILE A 250 6.81 -30.44 4.34
C ILE A 250 6.21 -31.43 5.36
N GLY A 251 6.46 -32.73 5.19
CA GLY A 251 6.00 -33.77 6.09
C GLY A 251 6.57 -33.65 7.52
N TYR A 252 7.85 -33.26 7.66
CA TYR A 252 8.44 -32.98 8.97
C TYR A 252 7.78 -31.76 9.64
N LEU A 253 7.61 -30.66 8.92
CA LEU A 253 6.98 -29.46 9.47
C LEU A 253 5.50 -29.72 9.85
N ALA A 254 4.78 -30.50 9.06
CA ALA A 254 3.39 -30.87 9.35
C ALA A 254 3.27 -31.72 10.62
N LYS A 255 4.20 -32.65 10.90
CA LYS A 255 4.23 -33.44 12.12
C LYS A 255 4.41 -32.60 13.39
N GLU A 256 5.18 -31.53 13.27
CA GLU A 256 5.42 -30.57 14.37
C GLU A 256 4.37 -29.46 14.42
N HIS A 257 3.28 -29.56 13.64
CA HIS A 257 2.20 -28.57 13.54
C HIS A 257 2.69 -27.18 13.11
N ILE A 258 3.80 -27.10 12.38
CA ILE A 258 4.34 -25.86 11.84
C ILE A 258 3.64 -25.52 10.52
N SER A 259 2.99 -24.36 10.47
CA SER A 259 2.31 -23.88 9.27
C SER A 259 3.29 -23.20 8.33
N ILE A 260 3.25 -23.57 7.05
CA ILE A 260 4.05 -22.94 6.00
C ILE A 260 3.19 -21.83 5.38
N THR A 261 3.65 -20.58 5.47
CA THR A 261 2.97 -19.41 4.89
C THR A 261 3.45 -19.13 3.47
N ASN A 262 4.70 -19.48 3.17
CA ASN A 262 5.28 -19.32 1.84
C ASN A 262 6.38 -20.36 1.62
N LEU A 263 6.54 -20.82 0.40
CA LEU A 263 7.63 -21.69 -0.03
C LEU A 263 8.26 -21.08 -1.27
N ARG A 264 9.57 -20.84 -1.24
CA ARG A 264 10.35 -20.39 -2.38
C ARG A 264 11.50 -21.36 -2.62
N ILE A 265 11.61 -21.88 -3.82
CA ILE A 265 12.78 -22.64 -4.25
C ILE A 265 13.78 -21.63 -4.80
N VAL A 266 14.95 -21.56 -4.18
CA VAL A 266 16.08 -20.74 -4.63
C VAL A 266 17.10 -21.71 -5.19
N GLU A 267 17.24 -21.76 -6.53
CA GLU A 267 18.33 -22.48 -7.16
C GLU A 267 19.62 -21.70 -6.96
N THR A 268 20.49 -22.16 -6.08
CA THR A 268 21.89 -21.71 -6.03
C THR A 268 22.64 -22.40 -7.15
N ARG A 269 22.84 -21.71 -8.26
CA ARG A 269 23.71 -22.19 -9.34
C ARG A 269 25.16 -21.97 -8.94
N GLU A 270 25.70 -22.80 -8.06
CA GLU A 270 27.12 -22.75 -7.72
C GLU A 270 28.06 -23.33 -8.83
N ASP A 271 27.51 -24.03 -9.83
CA ASP A 271 28.29 -24.75 -10.84
C ASP A 271 28.04 -24.34 -12.30
N VAL A 272 27.49 -23.17 -12.59
CA VAL A 272 27.44 -22.67 -13.97
C VAL A 272 28.53 -21.63 -14.18
N PHE A 273 29.70 -22.09 -14.50
CA PHE A 273 30.73 -21.28 -15.19
C PHE A 273 30.14 -20.79 -16.50
N GLY A 274 30.25 -19.49 -16.70
CA GLY A 274 29.63 -18.73 -17.72
C GLY A 274 29.75 -19.25 -19.16
N ILE A 275 28.75 -18.92 -19.91
CA ILE A 275 28.90 -18.35 -21.25
C ILE A 275 28.09 -17.07 -21.30
#